data_0cb268d3b4b1ca8af37f4aaa8b3f0cf9
#
_entry.id   0cb268d3b4b1ca8af37f4aaa8b3f0cf9
#
_cell.length_a   1.000
_cell.length_b   1.000
_cell.length_c   1.000
_cell.angle_alpha   90.00
_cell.angle_beta   90.00
_cell.angle_gamma   90.00
#
_symmetry.space_group_name_H-M   'P 1'
#
loop_
_entity.id
_entity.type
_entity.pdbx_description
1 polymer ?
#
loop_
_entity_poly.entity_id
_entity_poly.type
_entity_poly.pdbx_seq_one_letter_code
_entity_poly.pdbx_strand_id
1 'polypeptide(L)'
;MYTAKTAVMQAHSVGMHMSREQIADALIEASEGLIENVYYKSETTLPFKADLHQENGFLRGHDEGNVAVENGLKFHIDWLRGQKTGFFVDQRENRSLLEHYAKGRNVLNMFCYTGGFSVYAMRGGANLVHSVDSSAKAIDLTRANAEMNFPGD
;
A
#
# COMPACT_ATOMS: atom_id res chain seq x y z
N MET A 1 0.90 -7.97 -7.41
CA MET A 1 0.16 -7.81 -6.15
C MET A 1 -1.29 -7.62 -6.52
N TYR A 2 -2.14 -8.57 -6.19
CA TYR A 2 -3.58 -8.42 -6.38
C TYR A 2 -4.13 -7.94 -5.05
N THR A 3 -4.31 -6.66 -4.97
CA THR A 3 -5.14 -6.06 -3.96
C THR A 3 -6.55 -6.07 -4.48
N ALA A 4 -7.53 -5.93 -3.59
CA ALA A 4 -8.86 -5.56 -3.97
C ALA A 4 -8.80 -4.81 -5.31
N LYS A 5 -9.44 -5.28 -6.34
CA LYS A 5 -9.54 -4.84 -7.74
C LYS A 5 -9.33 -3.33 -8.04
N THR A 6 -8.53 -2.65 -7.22
CA THR A 6 -8.31 -1.19 -7.23
C THR A 6 -6.87 -0.86 -7.57
N ALA A 7 -6.67 -0.07 -8.61
CA ALA A 7 -5.40 0.59 -8.91
C ALA A 7 -5.38 2.00 -8.32
N VAL A 8 -4.29 2.35 -7.65
CA VAL A 8 -4.04 3.72 -7.17
C VAL A 8 -3.08 4.40 -8.13
N MET A 9 -3.52 5.50 -8.74
CA MET A 9 -2.76 6.24 -9.74
C MET A 9 -2.34 7.61 -9.21
N GLN A 10 -1.08 7.97 -9.42
CA GLN A 10 -0.54 9.30 -9.14
C GLN A 10 0.08 9.90 -10.41
N ALA A 11 -0.27 11.14 -10.74
CA ALA A 11 0.37 11.90 -11.79
C ALA A 11 1.34 12.92 -11.19
N HIS A 12 2.52 13.04 -11.79
CA HIS A 12 3.57 13.99 -11.40
C HIS A 12 3.83 15.04 -12.49
N SER A 13 3.05 15.03 -13.57
CA SER A 13 3.13 16.01 -14.65
C SER A 13 1.76 16.38 -15.16
N VAL A 14 1.66 17.58 -15.77
CA VAL A 14 0.42 18.07 -16.39
C VAL A 14 -0.06 17.14 -17.49
N GLY A 15 0.81 16.64 -18.34
CA GLY A 15 0.45 15.73 -19.43
C GLY A 15 -0.18 14.44 -18.92
N MET A 16 0.39 13.82 -17.90
CA MET A 16 -0.18 12.62 -17.27
C MET A 16 -1.53 12.91 -16.61
N HIS A 17 -1.66 14.09 -15.97
CA HIS A 17 -2.93 14.52 -15.39
C HIS A 17 -4.03 14.68 -16.48
N MET A 18 -3.69 15.32 -17.59
CA MET A 18 -4.65 15.53 -18.69
C MET A 18 -5.11 14.21 -19.34
N SER A 19 -4.25 13.19 -19.33
CA SER A 19 -4.55 11.87 -19.90
C SER A 19 -5.10 10.86 -18.86
N ARG A 20 -5.40 11.29 -17.63
CA ARG A 20 -5.76 10.38 -16.52
C ARG A 20 -6.94 9.46 -16.81
N GLU A 21 -7.97 9.97 -17.53
CA GLU A 21 -9.16 9.20 -17.89
C GLU A 21 -8.81 8.06 -18.86
N GLN A 22 -8.04 8.39 -19.92
CA GLN A 22 -7.60 7.41 -20.91
C GLN A 22 -6.66 6.37 -20.28
N ILE A 23 -5.79 6.80 -19.33
CA ILE A 23 -4.92 5.88 -18.60
C ILE A 23 -5.75 4.95 -17.72
N ALA A 24 -6.79 5.46 -17.04
CA ALA A 24 -7.67 4.64 -16.22
C ALA A 24 -8.40 3.58 -17.06
N ASP A 25 -8.93 3.95 -18.22
CA ASP A 25 -9.59 3.02 -19.13
C ASP A 25 -8.62 1.95 -19.66
N ALA A 26 -7.42 2.37 -20.07
CA ALA A 26 -6.37 1.45 -20.52
C ALA A 26 -5.90 0.48 -19.42
N LEU A 27 -5.83 0.92 -18.16
CA LEU A 27 -5.49 0.04 -17.03
C LEU A 27 -6.55 -1.04 -16.82
N ILE A 28 -7.83 -0.70 -16.88
CA ILE A 28 -8.92 -1.66 -16.76
C ILE A 28 -8.88 -2.66 -17.91
N GLU A 29 -8.78 -2.17 -19.15
CA GLU A 29 -8.74 -3.03 -20.34
C GLU A 29 -7.53 -3.97 -20.33
N ALA A 30 -6.33 -3.44 -20.08
CA ALA A 30 -5.10 -4.23 -20.07
C ALA A 30 -5.00 -5.23 -18.91
N SER A 31 -5.77 -5.02 -17.86
CA SER A 31 -5.81 -5.92 -16.69
C SER A 31 -6.66 -7.17 -16.89
N GLU A 32 -7.40 -7.27 -18.00
CA GLU A 32 -8.29 -8.40 -18.28
C GLU A 32 -9.26 -8.73 -17.11
N GLY A 33 -9.79 -7.68 -16.46
CA GLY A 33 -10.74 -7.80 -15.36
C GLY A 33 -10.12 -7.95 -13.96
N LEU A 34 -8.80 -7.82 -13.84
CA LEU A 34 -8.13 -7.80 -12.54
C LEU A 34 -8.28 -6.46 -11.82
N ILE A 35 -8.41 -5.36 -12.58
CA ILE A 35 -8.65 -4.01 -12.06
C ILE A 35 -10.06 -3.59 -12.49
N GLU A 36 -10.88 -3.24 -11.54
CA GLU A 36 -12.24 -2.72 -11.75
C GLU A 36 -12.36 -1.27 -11.28
N ASN A 37 -11.51 -0.86 -10.34
CA ASN A 37 -11.54 0.45 -9.74
C ASN A 37 -10.20 1.18 -9.95
N VAL A 38 -10.27 2.48 -10.27
CA VAL A 38 -9.08 3.35 -10.38
C VAL A 38 -9.27 4.56 -9.48
N TYR A 39 -8.47 4.65 -8.43
CA TYR A 39 -8.43 5.78 -7.52
C TYR A 39 -7.29 6.73 -7.90
N TYR A 40 -7.62 7.97 -8.20
CA TYR A 40 -6.68 9.03 -8.55
C TYR A 40 -6.27 9.82 -7.32
N LYS A 41 -4.99 9.84 -7.00
CA LYS A 41 -4.43 10.45 -5.79
C LYS A 41 -3.31 11.42 -6.14
N SER A 42 -3.65 12.54 -6.76
CA SER A 42 -2.67 13.50 -7.28
C SER A 42 -2.81 14.94 -6.76
N GLU A 43 -3.66 15.17 -5.77
CA GLU A 43 -3.87 16.48 -5.16
C GLU A 43 -2.54 17.15 -4.73
N THR A 44 -1.61 16.37 -4.18
CA THR A 44 -0.32 16.88 -3.66
C THR A 44 0.88 16.56 -4.55
N THR A 45 0.69 15.85 -5.68
CA THR A 45 1.80 15.40 -6.54
C THR A 45 1.92 16.19 -7.84
N LEU A 46 0.89 16.95 -8.20
CA LEU A 46 0.90 17.79 -9.39
C LEU A 46 1.80 19.02 -9.20
N PRO A 47 2.45 19.53 -10.28
CA PRO A 47 3.28 20.72 -10.19
C PRO A 47 2.48 21.93 -9.72
N PHE A 48 2.91 22.56 -8.64
CA PHE A 48 2.26 23.75 -8.06
C PHE A 48 2.04 24.90 -9.07
N LYS A 49 2.99 25.08 -10.00
CA LYS A 49 2.93 26.15 -11.02
C LYS A 49 1.84 25.94 -12.08
N ALA A 50 1.23 24.76 -12.12
CA ALA A 50 0.21 24.45 -13.13
C ALA A 50 -1.21 24.89 -12.74
N ASP A 51 -1.39 25.38 -11.50
CA ASP A 51 -2.67 25.86 -10.93
C ASP A 51 -3.84 24.88 -11.18
N LEU A 52 -3.55 23.59 -11.05
CA LEU A 52 -4.51 22.53 -11.25
C LEU A 52 -5.18 22.23 -9.90
N HIS A 53 -6.42 22.65 -9.75
CA HIS A 53 -7.25 22.31 -8.58
C HIS A 53 -7.83 20.91 -8.75
N GLN A 54 -7.05 19.89 -8.37
CA GLN A 54 -7.46 18.50 -8.47
C GLN A 54 -7.70 17.91 -7.08
N GLU A 55 -8.88 17.40 -6.86
CA GLU A 55 -9.21 16.58 -5.71
C GLU A 55 -8.90 15.09 -5.97
N ASN A 56 -8.57 14.36 -4.92
CA ASN A 56 -8.42 12.91 -4.99
C ASN A 56 -9.81 12.25 -5.13
N GLY A 57 -9.91 11.18 -5.90
CA GLY A 57 -11.18 10.49 -6.10
C GLY A 57 -11.09 9.30 -7.04
N PHE A 58 -12.19 8.56 -7.14
CA PHE A 58 -12.31 7.48 -8.10
C PHE A 58 -12.55 8.03 -9.52
N LEU A 59 -11.71 7.65 -10.46
CA LEU A 59 -11.95 7.87 -11.90
C LEU A 59 -12.86 6.78 -12.47
N ARG A 60 -12.75 5.56 -11.93
CA ARG A 60 -13.58 4.40 -12.30
C ARG A 60 -13.89 3.59 -11.05
N GLY A 61 -15.10 3.04 -11.00
CA GLY A 61 -15.53 2.18 -9.92
C GLY A 61 -15.76 2.92 -8.59
N HIS A 62 -15.56 2.20 -7.49
CA HIS A 62 -15.82 2.68 -6.13
C HIS A 62 -14.95 1.92 -5.11
N ASP A 63 -15.03 2.31 -3.83
CA ASP A 63 -14.31 1.63 -2.76
C ASP A 63 -14.98 0.28 -2.43
N GLU A 64 -14.27 -0.82 -2.68
CA GLU A 64 -14.69 -2.19 -2.36
C GLU A 64 -13.88 -2.80 -1.20
N GLY A 65 -13.17 -1.98 -0.47
CA GLY A 65 -12.33 -2.40 0.64
C GLY A 65 -10.84 -2.20 0.37
N ASN A 66 -10.07 -2.35 1.43
CA ASN A 66 -8.69 -1.91 1.48
C ASN A 66 -7.70 -3.00 1.93
N VAL A 67 -8.04 -4.27 1.76
CA VAL A 67 -7.15 -5.39 2.07
C VAL A 67 -6.42 -5.87 0.83
N ALA A 68 -5.10 -5.84 0.89
CA ALA A 68 -4.22 -6.37 -0.14
C ALA A 68 -3.61 -7.71 0.28
N VAL A 69 -3.25 -8.53 -0.70
CA VAL A 69 -2.51 -9.78 -0.47
C VAL A 69 -1.14 -9.69 -1.15
N GLU A 70 -0.08 -9.89 -0.38
CA GLU A 70 1.29 -9.98 -0.89
C GLU A 70 1.94 -11.26 -0.37
N ASN A 71 2.35 -12.15 -1.27
CA ASN A 71 2.97 -13.43 -0.93
C ASN A 71 2.18 -14.24 0.13
N GLY A 72 0.84 -14.20 0.05
CA GLY A 72 -0.06 -14.87 0.99
C GLY A 72 -0.35 -14.12 2.30
N LEU A 73 0.35 -13.04 2.60
CA LEU A 73 0.08 -12.16 3.74
C LEU A 73 -0.93 -11.08 3.37
N LYS A 74 -1.81 -10.74 4.30
CA LYS A 74 -2.87 -9.74 4.14
C LYS A 74 -2.46 -8.43 4.79
N PHE A 75 -2.79 -7.32 4.15
CA PHE A 75 -2.48 -5.97 4.64
C PHE A 75 -3.65 -5.03 4.44
N HIS A 76 -4.04 -4.31 5.47
CA HIS A 76 -4.85 -3.11 5.31
C HIS A 76 -4.01 -2.02 4.66
N ILE A 77 -4.53 -1.46 3.57
CA ILE A 77 -3.87 -0.39 2.82
C ILE A 77 -4.74 0.86 2.86
N ASP A 78 -4.22 1.92 3.45
CA ASP A 78 -4.90 3.21 3.44
C ASP A 78 -4.47 4.03 2.22
N TRP A 79 -5.04 3.73 1.05
CA TRP A 79 -4.77 4.52 -0.15
C TRP A 79 -5.41 5.91 -0.11
N LEU A 80 -6.46 6.11 0.70
CA LEU A 80 -7.14 7.40 0.82
C LEU A 80 -6.27 8.42 1.57
N ARG A 81 -5.74 8.05 2.75
CA ARG A 81 -5.04 8.96 3.67
C ARG A 81 -3.59 8.57 3.93
N GLY A 82 -3.17 7.38 3.51
CA GLY A 82 -1.80 6.89 3.67
C GLY A 82 -0.79 7.66 2.81
N GLN A 83 0.48 7.50 3.13
CA GLN A 83 1.56 8.10 2.34
C GLN A 83 1.56 7.50 0.93
N LYS A 84 1.85 8.33 -0.08
CA LYS A 84 1.89 7.95 -1.49
C LYS A 84 0.64 7.14 -1.88
N THR A 85 0.84 5.93 -2.38
CA THR A 85 -0.23 4.99 -2.77
C THR A 85 -0.76 4.12 -1.62
N GLY A 86 -0.30 4.32 -0.38
CA GLY A 86 -0.75 3.60 0.81
C GLY A 86 0.07 2.35 1.15
N PHE A 87 0.87 1.83 0.22
CA PHE A 87 1.75 0.68 0.44
C PHE A 87 2.97 0.72 -0.50
N PHE A 88 4.14 0.32 0.01
CA PHE A 88 5.41 0.35 -0.73
C PHE A 88 5.64 -0.99 -1.43
N VAL A 89 5.03 -1.19 -2.59
CA VAL A 89 5.13 -2.45 -3.35
C VAL A 89 6.54 -2.77 -3.85
N ASP A 90 7.37 -1.74 -4.04
CA ASP A 90 8.79 -1.84 -4.42
C ASP A 90 9.65 -2.53 -3.35
N GLN A 91 9.18 -2.56 -2.08
CA GLN A 91 9.86 -3.21 -0.97
C GLN A 91 9.52 -4.70 -0.81
N ARG A 92 8.74 -5.30 -1.68
CA ARG A 92 8.29 -6.69 -1.57
C ARG A 92 9.45 -7.68 -1.43
N GLU A 93 10.46 -7.57 -2.29
CA GLU A 93 11.62 -8.46 -2.28
C GLU A 93 12.46 -8.28 -1.01
N ASN A 94 12.60 -7.04 -0.53
CA ASN A 94 13.29 -6.75 0.71
C ASN A 94 12.55 -7.32 1.93
N ARG A 95 11.22 -7.30 1.93
CA ARG A 95 10.42 -7.94 2.98
C ARG A 95 10.61 -9.45 2.98
N SER A 96 10.60 -10.08 1.80
CA SER A 96 10.86 -11.52 1.66
C SER A 96 12.28 -11.90 2.10
N LEU A 97 13.25 -11.04 1.82
CA LEU A 97 14.63 -11.25 2.27
C LEU A 97 14.74 -11.18 3.79
N LEU A 98 14.09 -10.19 4.45
CA LEU A 98 14.04 -10.14 5.91
C LEU A 98 13.40 -11.39 6.51
N GLU A 99 12.30 -11.86 5.94
CA GLU A 99 11.64 -13.10 6.37
C GLU A 99 12.60 -14.28 6.41
N HIS A 100 13.39 -14.44 5.35
CA HIS A 100 14.38 -15.52 5.26
C HIS A 100 15.39 -15.50 6.42
N TYR A 101 15.79 -14.31 6.90
CA TYR A 101 16.76 -14.15 7.97
C TYR A 101 16.16 -14.00 9.37
N ALA A 102 14.84 -13.92 9.52
CA ALA A 102 14.18 -13.59 10.78
C ALA A 102 14.14 -14.74 11.79
N LYS A 103 14.24 -16.00 11.35
CA LYS A 103 14.04 -17.19 12.18
C LYS A 103 14.93 -17.17 13.44
N GLY A 104 14.26 -17.25 14.60
CA GLY A 104 14.94 -17.30 15.91
C GLY A 104 15.63 -16.00 16.34
N ARG A 105 15.38 -14.89 15.65
CA ARG A 105 16.00 -13.58 15.93
C ARG A 105 15.02 -12.61 16.58
N ASN A 106 15.57 -11.63 17.28
CA ASN A 106 14.83 -10.45 17.71
C ASN A 106 14.97 -9.38 16.61
N VAL A 107 13.86 -8.87 16.11
CA VAL A 107 13.80 -7.91 15.00
C VAL A 107 13.31 -6.56 15.51
N LEU A 108 14.03 -5.50 15.20
CA LEU A 108 13.61 -4.11 15.41
C LEU A 108 13.30 -3.47 14.06
N ASN A 109 12.03 -3.17 13.83
CA ASN A 109 11.54 -2.45 12.64
C ASN A 109 11.30 -0.97 12.98
N MET A 110 12.30 -0.12 12.69
CA MET A 110 12.20 1.33 12.85
C MET A 110 11.52 1.94 11.64
N PHE A 111 10.68 2.97 11.88
CA PHE A 111 9.87 3.61 10.82
C PHE A 111 8.96 2.59 10.14
N CYS A 112 8.26 1.79 10.97
CA CYS A 112 7.59 0.58 10.51
C CYS A 112 6.40 0.84 9.58
N TYR A 113 5.90 2.08 9.52
CA TYR A 113 4.72 2.48 8.73
C TYR A 113 3.53 1.54 9.02
N THR A 114 3.06 0.77 8.05
CA THR A 114 1.95 -0.19 8.22
C THR A 114 2.41 -1.59 8.64
N GLY A 115 3.66 -1.74 9.09
CA GLY A 115 4.19 -2.98 9.64
C GLY A 115 4.53 -4.06 8.61
N GLY A 116 4.66 -3.72 7.34
CA GLY A 116 4.93 -4.70 6.30
C GLY A 116 6.13 -5.59 6.60
N PHE A 117 7.26 -5.01 7.00
CA PHE A 117 8.45 -5.77 7.41
C PHE A 117 8.23 -6.58 8.68
N SER A 118 7.46 -6.06 9.65
CA SER A 118 7.16 -6.75 10.90
C SER A 118 6.37 -8.03 10.65
N VAL A 119 5.32 -7.97 9.84
CA VAL A 119 4.48 -9.13 9.49
C VAL A 119 5.30 -10.21 8.77
N TYR A 120 6.21 -9.82 7.87
CA TYR A 120 7.12 -10.78 7.24
C TYR A 120 8.12 -11.39 8.23
N ALA A 121 8.65 -10.61 9.17
CA ALA A 121 9.53 -11.11 10.22
C ALA A 121 8.82 -12.13 11.13
N MET A 122 7.56 -11.86 11.50
CA MET A 122 6.73 -12.80 12.27
C MET A 122 6.54 -14.12 11.51
N ARG A 123 6.14 -14.08 10.25
CA ARG A 123 6.01 -15.28 9.41
C ARG A 123 7.35 -16.04 9.27
N GLY A 124 8.46 -15.33 9.22
CA GLY A 124 9.80 -15.89 9.19
C GLY A 124 10.24 -16.58 10.47
N GLY A 125 9.43 -16.54 11.54
CA GLY A 125 9.73 -17.15 12.83
C GLY A 125 10.68 -16.34 13.71
N ALA A 126 10.57 -15.01 13.68
CA ALA A 126 11.25 -14.17 14.66
C ALA A 126 10.76 -14.48 16.07
N ASN A 127 11.67 -14.47 17.06
CA ASN A 127 11.31 -14.67 18.48
C ASN A 127 10.58 -13.46 19.06
N LEU A 128 10.92 -12.27 18.57
CA LEU A 128 10.36 -11.01 19.01
C LEU A 128 10.46 -10.00 17.87
N VAL A 129 9.38 -9.25 17.63
CA VAL A 129 9.37 -8.15 16.66
C VAL A 129 8.91 -6.86 17.35
N HIS A 130 9.80 -5.88 17.42
CA HIS A 130 9.49 -4.54 17.87
C HIS A 130 9.25 -3.64 16.66
N SER A 131 8.07 -3.02 16.58
CA SER A 131 7.69 -2.06 15.54
C SER A 131 7.62 -0.67 16.14
N VAL A 132 8.35 0.28 15.56
CA VAL A 132 8.44 1.66 16.03
C VAL A 132 8.12 2.62 14.90
N ASP A 133 7.18 3.53 15.13
CA ASP A 133 6.85 4.65 14.25
C ASP A 133 6.41 5.86 15.07
N SER A 134 6.61 7.06 14.56
CA SER A 134 6.13 8.30 15.19
C SER A 134 4.63 8.53 15.00
N SER A 135 4.02 7.87 14.03
CA SER A 135 2.60 7.98 13.69
C SER A 135 1.79 6.93 14.47
N ALA A 136 0.92 7.36 15.38
CA ALA A 136 -0.02 6.48 16.07
C ALA A 136 -0.88 5.67 15.08
N LYS A 137 -1.34 6.31 13.99
CA LYS A 137 -2.11 5.64 12.92
C LYS A 137 -1.31 4.52 12.25
N ALA A 138 -0.02 4.72 12.02
CA ALA A 138 0.86 3.69 11.46
C ALA A 138 0.97 2.49 12.42
N ILE A 139 1.12 2.74 13.72
CA ILE A 139 1.14 1.69 14.75
C ILE A 139 -0.19 0.94 14.83
N ASP A 140 -1.32 1.64 14.74
CA ASP A 140 -2.65 0.99 14.75
C ASP A 140 -2.82 0.07 13.52
N LEU A 141 -2.39 0.52 12.33
CA LEU A 141 -2.37 -0.31 11.12
C LEU A 141 -1.39 -1.50 11.25
N THR A 142 -0.23 -1.29 11.87
CA THR A 142 0.73 -2.37 12.13
C THR A 142 0.10 -3.46 13.00
N ARG A 143 -0.59 -3.09 14.08
CA ARG A 143 -1.30 -4.03 14.95
C ARG A 143 -2.41 -4.76 14.20
N ALA A 144 -3.23 -4.04 13.45
CA ALA A 144 -4.30 -4.64 12.64
C ALA A 144 -3.75 -5.65 11.60
N ASN A 145 -2.63 -5.31 10.95
CA ASN A 145 -1.98 -6.20 9.99
C ASN A 145 -1.34 -7.43 10.64
N ALA A 146 -0.75 -7.27 11.83
CA ALA A 146 -0.24 -8.41 12.60
C ALA A 146 -1.38 -9.33 13.02
N GLU A 147 -2.42 -8.80 13.65
CA GLU A 147 -3.59 -9.57 14.10
C GLU A 147 -4.32 -10.29 12.96
N MET A 148 -4.41 -9.66 11.77
CA MET A 148 -5.05 -10.28 10.60
C MET A 148 -4.31 -11.52 10.10
N ASN A 149 -2.99 -11.59 10.27
CA ASN A 149 -2.15 -12.69 9.80
C ASN A 149 -1.81 -13.69 10.92
N PHE A 150 -1.72 -13.24 12.16
CA PHE A 150 -1.31 -14.01 13.33
C PHE A 150 -2.21 -13.68 14.52
N PRO A 151 -3.47 -14.12 14.50
CA PRO A 151 -4.41 -13.79 15.57
C PRO A 151 -3.95 -14.38 16.91
N GLY A 152 -3.83 -13.52 17.91
CA GLY A 152 -3.45 -13.90 19.28
C GLY A 152 -1.94 -13.97 19.56
N ASP A 153 -1.10 -13.49 18.64
CA ASP A 153 0.36 -13.34 18.84
C ASP A 153 0.73 -11.97 19.44
#